data_c989269a878b16093982afea47e55257
#
_entry.id   c989269a878b16093982afea47e55257
#
_cell.length_a   1.000
_cell.length_b   1.000
_cell.length_c   1.000
_cell.angle_alpha   90.00
_cell.angle_beta   90.00
_cell.angle_gamma   90.00
#
_symmetry.space_group_name_H-M   'P 1'
#
loop_
_entity.id
_entity.type
_entity.pdbx_description
1 polymer ?
#
loop_
_entity_poly.entity_id
_entity_poly.type
_entity_poly.pdbx_seq_one_letter_code
_entity_poly.pdbx_strand_id
1 'polypeptide(L)'
;MKDGVEELYDYGALRALASPTMLIVRPSEPTVVLGGSQSLNVLGEEQRSDFALRRRRGGGGLVLLQPDDVWIDWWIPANDGRWSSDVHVTSRRVGEWWRSVLAPRIDREVMVHEGSLAGRPAWRVACFAGRGPGEIFVDGRKVVGVSQWRVREGAFVSTVLHADSSSPLLDILYDVPDGLGDALNHHVVGSLGLNGDDVTTALIEQSQPVDVRQLFLLA
;
A
#
# COMPACT_ATOMS: atom_id res chain seq x y z
N MET A 1 -19.36 -6.14 6.62
CA MET A 1 -18.86 -5.95 5.24
C MET A 1 -19.56 -4.75 4.62
N LYS A 2 -18.82 -3.84 4.00
CA LYS A 2 -19.39 -2.72 3.24
C LYS A 2 -19.54 -3.16 1.78
N ASP A 3 -20.71 -2.96 1.19
CA ASP A 3 -21.00 -3.31 -0.22
C ASP A 3 -20.76 -4.80 -0.58
N GLY A 4 -20.78 -5.72 0.40
CA GLY A 4 -20.50 -7.13 0.19
C GLY A 4 -19.02 -7.50 0.02
N VAL A 5 -18.11 -6.52 -0.03
CA VAL A 5 -16.67 -6.74 -0.19
C VAL A 5 -16.03 -7.13 1.14
N GLU A 6 -15.29 -8.23 1.13
CA GLU A 6 -14.54 -8.72 2.30
C GLU A 6 -13.41 -7.77 2.69
N GLU A 7 -13.12 -7.70 3.99
CA GLU A 7 -11.93 -7.01 4.48
C GLU A 7 -10.67 -7.77 4.05
N LEU A 8 -9.57 -7.04 3.88
CA LEU A 8 -8.29 -7.62 3.47
C LEU A 8 -7.81 -8.71 4.45
N TYR A 9 -8.11 -8.52 5.75
CA TYR A 9 -7.87 -9.48 6.83
C TYR A 9 -8.71 -9.13 8.07
N ASP A 10 -8.68 -9.98 9.10
CA ASP A 10 -9.35 -9.74 10.38
C ASP A 10 -8.63 -8.67 11.20
N TYR A 11 -8.99 -7.43 10.98
CA TYR A 11 -8.47 -6.27 11.73
C TYR A 11 -8.81 -6.33 13.23
N GLY A 12 -9.89 -7.02 13.60
CA GLY A 12 -10.28 -7.20 14.99
C GLY A 12 -9.26 -8.01 15.76
N ALA A 13 -8.86 -9.15 15.20
CA ALA A 13 -7.82 -10.01 15.80
C ALA A 13 -6.47 -9.29 15.88
N LEU A 14 -6.11 -8.50 14.86
CA LEU A 14 -4.83 -7.78 14.83
C LEU A 14 -4.78 -6.66 15.86
N ARG A 15 -5.88 -5.93 16.10
CA ARG A 15 -5.96 -4.87 17.12
C ARG A 15 -5.72 -5.39 18.55
N ALA A 16 -5.96 -6.66 18.79
CA ALA A 16 -5.74 -7.30 20.09
C ALA A 16 -4.25 -7.63 20.35
N LEU A 17 -3.38 -7.51 19.35
CA LEU A 17 -1.96 -7.79 19.51
C LEU A 17 -1.28 -6.68 20.30
N ALA A 18 -0.55 -7.09 21.35
CA ALA A 18 0.21 -6.19 22.23
C ALA A 18 1.55 -5.78 21.63
N SER A 19 2.07 -6.58 20.69
CA SER A 19 3.37 -6.37 20.05
C SER A 19 3.21 -5.79 18.64
N PRO A 20 4.18 -4.98 18.19
CA PRO A 20 4.24 -4.56 16.79
C PRO A 20 4.37 -5.77 15.88
N THR A 21 3.59 -5.77 14.81
CA THR A 21 3.49 -6.93 13.92
C THR A 21 3.61 -6.48 12.47
N MET A 22 4.44 -7.15 11.69
CA MET A 22 4.54 -7.02 10.26
C MET A 22 3.70 -8.12 9.59
N LEU A 23 2.83 -7.71 8.68
CA LEU A 23 1.97 -8.58 7.90
C LEU A 23 2.42 -8.56 6.44
N ILE A 24 2.90 -9.69 5.96
CA ILE A 24 3.28 -9.86 4.55
C ILE A 24 2.06 -10.44 3.85
N VAL A 25 1.49 -9.69 2.92
CA VAL A 25 0.30 -10.09 2.17
C VAL A 25 0.72 -10.67 0.81
N ARG A 26 0.29 -11.88 0.53
CA ARG A 26 0.60 -12.63 -0.70
C ARG A 26 -0.71 -12.97 -1.41
N PRO A 27 -1.09 -12.25 -2.47
CA PRO A 27 -2.23 -12.64 -3.29
C PRO A 27 -1.86 -13.86 -4.16
N SER A 28 -2.79 -14.79 -4.32
CA SER A 28 -2.64 -15.92 -5.24
C SER A 28 -3.03 -15.57 -6.68
N GLU A 29 -3.77 -14.48 -6.83
CA GLU A 29 -4.27 -13.97 -8.11
C GLU A 29 -4.37 -12.43 -8.07
N PRO A 30 -4.52 -11.76 -9.22
CA PRO A 30 -4.75 -10.33 -9.26
C PRO A 30 -5.95 -9.93 -8.39
N THR A 31 -5.71 -9.06 -7.41
CA THR A 31 -6.69 -8.68 -6.38
C THR A 31 -6.87 -7.17 -6.35
N VAL A 32 -8.11 -6.70 -6.51
CA VAL A 32 -8.44 -5.30 -6.32
C VAL A 32 -8.62 -5.01 -4.84
N VAL A 33 -7.79 -4.13 -4.29
CA VAL A 33 -7.88 -3.67 -2.90
C VAL A 33 -8.45 -2.27 -2.85
N LEU A 34 -9.73 -2.15 -2.48
CA LEU A 34 -10.41 -0.86 -2.29
C LEU A 34 -9.92 -0.15 -1.03
N GLY A 35 -9.84 1.18 -1.09
CA GLY A 35 -9.67 2.00 0.11
C GLY A 35 -10.90 1.94 1.02
N GLY A 36 -10.72 2.16 2.32
CA GLY A 36 -11.76 1.97 3.33
C GLY A 36 -13.07 2.72 3.08
N SER A 37 -13.01 3.91 2.49
CA SER A 37 -14.18 4.74 2.19
C SER A 37 -14.68 4.60 0.75
N GLN A 38 -13.94 3.96 -0.16
CA GLN A 38 -14.35 3.87 -1.56
C GLN A 38 -15.63 3.06 -1.74
N SER A 39 -16.48 3.50 -2.67
CA SER A 39 -17.61 2.70 -3.16
C SER A 39 -17.11 1.63 -4.13
N LEU A 40 -17.78 0.48 -4.16
CA LEU A 40 -17.57 -0.55 -5.19
C LEU A 40 -17.88 -0.02 -6.60
N ASN A 41 -18.72 1.02 -6.71
CA ASN A 41 -19.10 1.63 -7.99
C ASN A 41 -17.97 2.36 -8.72
N VAL A 42 -16.77 2.45 -8.15
CA VAL A 42 -15.58 2.92 -8.88
C VAL A 42 -15.11 1.91 -9.92
N LEU A 43 -15.53 0.65 -9.81
CA LEU A 43 -15.25 -0.43 -10.76
C LEU A 43 -16.40 -0.62 -11.72
N GLY A 44 -16.10 -0.91 -12.98
CA GLY A 44 -17.09 -1.37 -13.95
C GLY A 44 -17.79 -2.66 -13.50
N GLU A 45 -19.07 -2.82 -13.80
CA GLU A 45 -19.83 -3.99 -13.32
C GLU A 45 -19.30 -5.31 -13.90
N GLU A 46 -18.92 -5.31 -15.18
CA GLU A 46 -18.38 -6.49 -15.85
C GLU A 46 -17.03 -6.91 -15.27
N GLN A 47 -16.17 -5.93 -14.97
CA GLN A 47 -14.83 -6.16 -14.44
C GLN A 47 -14.80 -6.63 -12.98
N ARG A 48 -15.90 -6.46 -12.22
CA ARG A 48 -15.96 -6.89 -10.81
C ARG A 48 -15.84 -8.40 -10.63
N SER A 49 -16.26 -9.19 -11.63
CA SER A 49 -16.19 -10.64 -11.61
C SER A 49 -14.83 -11.21 -12.00
N ASP A 50 -13.95 -10.40 -12.58
CA ASP A 50 -12.67 -10.84 -13.13
C ASP A 50 -11.54 -10.81 -12.10
N PHE A 51 -11.80 -10.25 -10.91
CA PHE A 51 -10.81 -10.04 -9.87
C PHE A 51 -11.32 -10.45 -8.50
N ALA A 52 -10.43 -10.95 -7.66
CA ALA A 52 -10.70 -11.01 -6.24
C ALA A 52 -10.84 -9.59 -5.69
N LEU A 53 -11.87 -9.35 -4.87
CA LEU A 53 -12.16 -8.03 -4.29
C LEU A 53 -11.89 -8.05 -2.79
N ARG A 54 -11.08 -7.13 -2.32
CA ARG A 54 -10.81 -6.93 -0.89
C ARG A 54 -10.91 -5.45 -0.54
N ARG A 55 -11.08 -5.17 0.73
CA ARG A 55 -11.13 -3.80 1.26
C ARG A 55 -10.15 -3.63 2.41
N ARG A 56 -9.25 -2.64 2.30
CA ARG A 56 -8.46 -2.22 3.47
C ARG A 56 -9.22 -1.18 4.28
N ARG A 57 -8.91 -1.06 5.56
CA ARG A 57 -9.48 -0.01 6.41
C ARG A 57 -8.80 1.35 6.24
N GLY A 58 -7.55 1.37 5.78
CA GLY A 58 -6.84 2.59 5.43
C GLY A 58 -7.51 3.37 4.30
N GLY A 59 -7.31 4.69 4.29
CA GLY A 59 -7.83 5.58 3.25
C GLY A 59 -7.09 5.45 1.91
N GLY A 60 -7.36 6.40 1.01
CA GLY A 60 -6.78 6.48 -0.32
C GLY A 60 -7.54 5.69 -1.38
N GLY A 61 -7.01 5.70 -2.61
CA GLY A 61 -7.58 5.05 -3.78
C GLY A 61 -7.34 3.55 -3.84
N LEU A 62 -7.97 2.88 -4.78
CA LEU A 62 -7.79 1.44 -5.00
C LEU A 62 -6.38 1.13 -5.51
N VAL A 63 -5.98 -0.12 -5.30
CA VAL A 63 -4.77 -0.73 -5.85
C VAL A 63 -5.17 -2.04 -6.51
N LEU A 64 -4.65 -2.31 -7.70
CA LEU A 64 -4.68 -3.64 -8.29
C LEU A 64 -3.38 -4.34 -7.86
N LEU A 65 -3.49 -5.25 -6.92
CA LEU A 65 -2.39 -6.01 -6.35
C LEU A 65 -2.13 -7.25 -7.21
N GLN A 66 -0.90 -7.39 -7.69
CA GLN A 66 -0.45 -8.54 -8.45
C GLN A 66 0.26 -9.57 -7.55
N PRO A 67 0.33 -10.85 -7.93
CA PRO A 67 1.01 -11.88 -7.14
C PRO A 67 2.48 -11.55 -6.81
N ASP A 68 3.17 -10.84 -7.70
CA ASP A 68 4.57 -10.46 -7.53
C ASP A 68 4.78 -9.13 -6.76
N ASP A 69 3.71 -8.44 -6.41
CA ASP A 69 3.80 -7.21 -5.61
C ASP A 69 4.25 -7.50 -4.18
N VAL A 70 4.98 -6.56 -3.60
CA VAL A 70 5.38 -6.62 -2.19
C VAL A 70 4.42 -5.75 -1.40
N TRP A 71 3.41 -6.38 -0.78
CA TRP A 71 2.50 -5.70 0.13
C TRP A 71 2.86 -6.04 1.57
N ILE A 72 3.15 -5.00 2.35
CA ILE A 72 3.49 -5.14 3.77
C ILE A 72 2.67 -4.15 4.59
N ASP A 73 2.01 -4.66 5.61
CA ASP A 73 1.32 -3.88 6.62
C ASP A 73 2.04 -3.97 7.96
N TRP A 74 2.11 -2.85 8.67
CA TRP A 74 2.56 -2.80 10.06
C TRP A 74 1.39 -2.52 10.97
N TRP A 75 1.21 -3.37 11.98
CA TRP A 75 0.48 -3.01 13.18
C TRP A 75 1.45 -2.41 14.19
N ILE A 76 1.21 -1.18 14.62
CA ILE A 76 2.03 -0.46 15.60
C ILE A 76 1.12 -0.10 16.78
N PRO A 77 1.19 -0.82 17.92
CA PRO A 77 0.42 -0.52 19.11
C PRO A 77 0.71 0.89 19.66
N ALA A 78 -0.29 1.52 20.29
CA ALA A 78 -0.15 2.90 20.79
C ALA A 78 0.88 3.07 21.93
N ASN A 79 1.25 1.97 22.60
CA ASN A 79 2.28 1.93 23.63
C ASN A 79 3.68 1.60 23.08
N ASP A 80 3.82 1.35 21.78
CA ASP A 80 5.11 1.12 21.14
C ASP A 80 5.80 2.45 20.80
N GLY A 81 7.12 2.53 21.00
CA GLY A 81 7.91 3.73 20.73
C GLY A 81 7.93 4.16 19.24
N ARG A 82 7.50 3.31 18.33
CA ARG A 82 7.35 3.59 16.90
C ARG A 82 6.03 4.29 16.57
N TRP A 83 5.03 4.21 17.45
CA TRP A 83 3.78 4.91 17.29
C TRP A 83 3.96 6.43 17.54
N SER A 84 3.14 7.22 16.90
CA SER A 84 3.01 8.66 17.15
C SER A 84 1.56 9.09 17.01
N SER A 85 1.11 10.05 17.78
CA SER A 85 -0.21 10.67 17.60
C SER A 85 -0.30 11.45 16.28
N ASP A 86 0.82 11.89 15.72
CA ASP A 86 0.91 12.50 14.40
C ASP A 86 0.96 11.42 13.32
N VAL A 87 -0.03 11.44 12.43
CA VAL A 87 -0.17 10.52 11.30
C VAL A 87 1.01 10.65 10.32
N HIS A 88 1.52 11.86 10.12
CA HIS A 88 2.64 12.11 9.22
C HIS A 88 3.95 11.51 9.76
N VAL A 89 4.17 11.60 11.06
CA VAL A 89 5.35 11.00 11.71
C VAL A 89 5.36 9.49 11.55
N THR A 90 4.23 8.83 11.78
CA THR A 90 4.16 7.36 11.65
C THR A 90 4.35 6.92 10.20
N SER A 91 3.72 7.59 9.23
CA SER A 91 3.89 7.27 7.81
C SER A 91 5.33 7.50 7.34
N ARG A 92 5.96 8.62 7.72
CA ARG A 92 7.36 8.90 7.38
C ARG A 92 8.32 7.86 7.96
N ARG A 93 8.09 7.40 9.20
CA ARG A 93 8.93 6.37 9.82
C ARG A 93 8.90 5.06 9.04
N VAL A 94 7.71 4.64 8.57
CA VAL A 94 7.59 3.47 7.70
C VAL A 94 8.24 3.72 6.33
N GLY A 95 8.11 4.93 5.78
CA GLY A 95 8.83 5.35 4.57
C GLY A 95 10.35 5.28 4.73
N GLU A 96 10.90 5.67 5.88
CA GLU A 96 12.35 5.57 6.14
C GLU A 96 12.82 4.11 6.19
N TRP A 97 12.01 3.17 6.71
CA TRP A 97 12.34 1.74 6.61
C TRP A 97 12.42 1.29 5.14
N TRP A 98 11.45 1.66 4.33
CA TRP A 98 11.49 1.39 2.89
C TRP A 98 12.71 2.03 2.22
N ARG A 99 13.01 3.28 2.51
CA ARG A 99 14.18 3.98 1.96
C ARG A 99 15.48 3.27 2.35
N SER A 100 15.63 2.85 3.60
CA SER A 100 16.84 2.17 4.07
C SER A 100 17.07 0.82 3.37
N VAL A 101 16.02 0.15 2.93
CA VAL A 101 16.08 -1.09 2.15
C VAL A 101 16.32 -0.83 0.67
N LEU A 102 15.64 0.15 0.08
CA LEU A 102 15.70 0.40 -1.36
C LEU A 102 16.97 1.16 -1.78
N ALA A 103 17.41 2.17 -1.01
CA ALA A 103 18.53 3.02 -1.39
C ALA A 103 19.86 2.24 -1.62
N PRO A 104 20.22 1.21 -0.85
CA PRO A 104 21.40 0.41 -1.13
C PRO A 104 21.31 -0.49 -2.37
N ARG A 105 20.09 -0.67 -2.91
CA ARG A 105 19.78 -1.60 -4.01
C ARG A 105 19.50 -0.91 -5.33
N ILE A 106 19.41 0.42 -5.32
CA ILE A 106 19.00 1.23 -6.48
C ILE A 106 20.07 2.31 -6.68
N ASP A 107 20.74 2.29 -7.84
CA ASP A 107 21.70 3.33 -8.23
C ASP A 107 20.98 4.61 -8.75
N ARG A 108 20.05 5.11 -7.95
CA ARG A 108 19.27 6.32 -8.20
C ARG A 108 18.82 6.91 -6.87
N GLU A 109 18.42 8.19 -6.87
CA GLU A 109 17.95 8.85 -5.66
C GLU A 109 16.62 8.26 -5.20
N VAL A 110 16.59 7.78 -3.94
CA VAL A 110 15.40 7.27 -3.27
C VAL A 110 14.94 8.26 -2.22
N MET A 111 13.78 8.88 -2.43
CA MET A 111 13.24 9.92 -1.56
C MET A 111 11.99 9.47 -0.82
N VAL A 112 11.87 9.87 0.44
CA VAL A 112 10.61 9.82 1.21
C VAL A 112 9.86 11.14 1.01
N HIS A 113 8.59 11.06 0.62
CA HIS A 113 7.76 12.26 0.55
C HIS A 113 7.40 12.75 1.95
N GLU A 114 7.85 13.95 2.30
CA GLU A 114 7.60 14.56 3.60
C GLU A 114 6.39 15.50 3.63
N GLY A 115 5.92 15.89 2.44
CA GLY A 115 4.83 16.83 2.26
C GLY A 115 3.45 16.28 2.59
N SER A 116 2.47 17.17 2.59
CA SER A 116 1.06 16.81 2.71
C SER A 116 0.56 16.03 1.51
N LEU A 117 -0.65 15.46 1.61
CA LEU A 117 -1.33 14.82 0.49
C LEU A 117 -1.49 15.80 -0.68
N ALA A 118 -0.97 15.44 -1.85
CA ALA A 118 -1.02 16.24 -3.07
C ALA A 118 -1.52 15.39 -4.26
N GLY A 119 -2.08 16.09 -5.26
CA GLY A 119 -2.66 15.48 -6.45
C GLY A 119 -4.08 15.99 -6.71
N ARG A 120 -4.60 15.77 -7.91
CA ARG A 120 -5.97 16.17 -8.26
C ARG A 120 -6.98 15.34 -7.47
N PRO A 121 -8.06 15.97 -6.94
CA PRO A 121 -9.10 15.22 -6.22
C PRO A 121 -9.70 14.06 -7.02
N ALA A 122 -9.91 14.22 -8.33
CA ALA A 122 -10.44 13.18 -9.20
C ALA A 122 -9.51 11.95 -9.30
N TRP A 123 -8.19 12.13 -9.18
CA TRP A 123 -7.23 11.03 -9.25
C TRP A 123 -7.16 10.18 -7.97
N ARG A 124 -7.84 10.61 -6.89
CA ARG A 124 -7.90 9.85 -5.64
C ARG A 124 -8.59 8.50 -5.76
N VAL A 125 -9.19 8.20 -6.92
CA VAL A 125 -9.69 6.87 -7.24
C VAL A 125 -8.57 5.82 -7.23
N ALA A 126 -7.36 6.18 -7.67
CA ALA A 126 -6.17 5.32 -7.73
C ALA A 126 -5.11 5.76 -6.71
N CYS A 127 -4.63 4.84 -5.89
CA CYS A 127 -3.68 5.12 -4.80
C CYS A 127 -2.38 5.74 -5.32
N PHE A 128 -1.91 5.29 -6.47
CA PHE A 128 -0.62 5.71 -7.01
C PHE A 128 -0.65 7.02 -7.81
N ALA A 129 -1.81 7.57 -8.12
CA ALA A 129 -1.93 8.78 -8.93
C ALA A 129 -1.63 10.09 -8.17
N GLY A 130 -1.51 10.05 -6.84
CA GLY A 130 -1.19 11.21 -5.99
C GLY A 130 0.10 11.01 -5.20
N ARG A 131 0.39 11.96 -4.32
CA ARG A 131 1.52 11.93 -3.38
C ARG A 131 1.02 12.06 -1.96
N GLY A 132 1.53 11.23 -1.05
CA GLY A 132 1.18 11.27 0.38
C GLY A 132 2.42 11.12 1.28
N PRO A 133 2.31 11.51 2.56
CA PRO A 133 3.43 11.45 3.50
C PRO A 133 3.92 10.01 3.68
N GLY A 134 5.25 9.83 3.67
CA GLY A 134 5.92 8.53 3.82
C GLY A 134 6.03 7.71 2.55
N GLU A 135 5.40 8.13 1.44
CA GLU A 135 5.52 7.43 0.16
C GLU A 135 6.92 7.57 -0.44
N ILE A 136 7.38 6.54 -1.14
CA ILE A 136 8.72 6.50 -1.72
C ILE A 136 8.68 6.85 -3.19
N PHE A 137 9.61 7.69 -3.59
CA PHE A 137 9.82 8.12 -4.96
C PHE A 137 11.24 7.82 -5.41
N VAL A 138 11.39 7.36 -6.65
CA VAL A 138 12.65 7.22 -7.36
C VAL A 138 12.55 8.03 -8.65
N ASP A 139 13.47 8.96 -8.89
CA ASP A 139 13.46 9.89 -10.02
C ASP A 139 12.11 10.63 -10.17
N GLY A 140 11.50 11.03 -9.06
CA GLY A 140 10.22 11.72 -9.02
C GLY A 140 8.99 10.84 -9.26
N ARG A 141 9.14 9.54 -9.44
CA ARG A 141 8.07 8.55 -9.67
C ARG A 141 7.79 7.74 -8.42
N LYS A 142 6.52 7.56 -8.08
CA LYS A 142 6.14 6.79 -6.91
C LYS A 142 6.41 5.31 -7.12
N VAL A 143 7.16 4.72 -6.20
CA VAL A 143 7.46 3.28 -6.19
C VAL A 143 6.83 2.55 -5.02
N VAL A 144 6.62 3.24 -3.87
CA VAL A 144 5.89 2.67 -2.74
C VAL A 144 4.74 3.59 -2.35
N GLY A 145 3.53 3.05 -2.37
CA GLY A 145 2.34 3.69 -1.82
C GLY A 145 2.22 3.43 -0.32
N VAL A 146 1.71 4.41 0.43
CA VAL A 146 1.49 4.31 1.88
C VAL A 146 0.06 4.72 2.22
N SER A 147 -0.61 3.92 3.01
CA SER A 147 -1.94 4.22 3.56
C SER A 147 -1.96 3.93 5.05
N GLN A 148 -2.78 4.64 5.82
CA GLN A 148 -2.85 4.44 7.26
C GLN A 148 -4.29 4.37 7.75
N TRP A 149 -4.55 3.47 8.72
CA TRP A 149 -5.77 3.44 9.52
C TRP A 149 -5.42 3.47 10.99
N ARG A 150 -6.06 4.38 11.73
CA ARG A 150 -5.78 4.62 13.13
C ARG A 150 -6.97 4.29 14.00
N VAL A 151 -6.64 3.70 15.14
CA VAL A 151 -7.58 3.39 16.23
C VAL A 151 -6.93 3.81 17.55
N ARG A 152 -7.71 3.75 18.62
CA ARG A 152 -7.17 4.07 19.96
C ARG A 152 -6.02 3.17 20.36
N GLU A 153 -6.06 1.90 19.94
CA GLU A 153 -5.09 0.86 20.28
C GLU A 153 -3.77 0.98 19.49
N GLY A 154 -3.75 1.71 18.38
CA GLY A 154 -2.57 1.81 17.54
C GLY A 154 -2.84 2.28 16.11
N ALA A 155 -1.91 1.96 15.22
CA ALA A 155 -1.98 2.29 13.81
C ALA A 155 -1.66 1.07 12.94
N PHE A 156 -2.46 0.88 11.87
CA PHE A 156 -2.11 0.05 10.74
C PHE A 156 -1.53 0.94 9.64
N VAL A 157 -0.36 0.58 9.14
CA VAL A 157 0.28 1.27 8.02
C VAL A 157 0.46 0.27 6.90
N SER A 158 -0.34 0.42 5.85
CA SER A 158 -0.32 -0.41 4.66
C SER A 158 0.62 0.18 3.63
N THR A 159 1.49 -0.65 3.07
CA THR A 159 2.41 -0.23 1.99
C THR A 159 2.42 -1.24 0.87
N VAL A 160 2.66 -0.78 -0.34
CA VAL A 160 2.83 -1.64 -1.50
C VAL A 160 3.93 -1.11 -2.42
N LEU A 161 4.85 -1.99 -2.79
CA LEU A 161 5.81 -1.85 -3.87
C LEU A 161 5.31 -2.71 -5.04
N HIS A 162 4.95 -2.09 -6.16
CA HIS A 162 4.52 -2.83 -7.34
C HIS A 162 5.71 -3.46 -8.08
N ALA A 163 5.54 -4.73 -8.49
CA ALA A 163 6.53 -5.44 -9.31
C ALA A 163 6.49 -5.02 -10.78
N ASP A 164 5.34 -4.61 -11.30
CA ASP A 164 5.16 -4.16 -12.67
C ASP A 164 4.51 -2.76 -12.75
N SER A 165 5.00 -1.96 -13.72
CA SER A 165 4.49 -0.61 -13.97
C SER A 165 3.24 -0.58 -14.87
N SER A 166 2.97 -1.63 -15.61
CA SER A 166 1.85 -1.74 -16.56
C SER A 166 0.57 -2.16 -15.83
N SER A 167 0.09 -1.33 -14.93
CA SER A 167 -1.15 -1.66 -14.22
C SER A 167 -2.36 -1.58 -15.16
N PRO A 168 -3.11 -2.68 -15.38
CA PRO A 168 -4.38 -2.65 -16.08
C PRO A 168 -5.49 -1.96 -15.26
N LEU A 169 -5.10 -1.16 -14.27
CA LEU A 169 -6.03 -0.49 -13.36
C LEU A 169 -7.01 0.43 -14.09
N LEU A 170 -6.59 1.03 -15.20
CA LEU A 170 -7.48 1.90 -16.00
C LEU A 170 -8.64 1.11 -16.62
N ASP A 171 -8.37 -0.14 -17.00
CA ASP A 171 -9.34 -1.00 -17.71
C ASP A 171 -10.47 -1.48 -16.78
N ILE A 172 -10.24 -1.44 -15.47
CA ILE A 172 -11.23 -1.89 -14.47
C ILE A 172 -12.06 -0.77 -13.87
N LEU A 173 -11.71 0.50 -14.12
CA LEU A 173 -12.47 1.64 -13.61
C LEU A 173 -13.77 1.84 -14.40
N TYR A 174 -14.87 2.16 -13.68
CA TYR A 174 -16.13 2.56 -14.30
C TYR A 174 -16.01 3.87 -15.07
N ASP A 175 -15.27 4.83 -14.50
CA ASP A 175 -15.00 6.13 -15.08
C ASP A 175 -13.52 6.47 -14.88
N VAL A 176 -12.84 6.83 -15.95
CA VAL A 176 -11.41 7.18 -15.93
C VAL A 176 -11.26 8.70 -15.95
N PRO A 177 -10.87 9.32 -14.84
CA PRO A 177 -10.69 10.77 -14.80
C PRO A 177 -9.62 11.26 -15.76
N ASP A 178 -9.85 12.43 -16.36
CA ASP A 178 -8.91 13.07 -17.27
C ASP A 178 -7.48 13.17 -16.70
N GLY A 179 -6.51 12.69 -17.46
CA GLY A 179 -5.10 12.70 -17.11
C GLY A 179 -4.69 11.67 -16.04
N LEU A 180 -5.59 10.77 -15.62
CA LEU A 180 -5.25 9.71 -14.68
C LEU A 180 -4.25 8.74 -15.29
N GLY A 181 -4.39 8.39 -16.57
CA GLY A 181 -3.44 7.53 -17.30
C GLY A 181 -2.02 8.09 -17.27
N ASP A 182 -1.87 9.38 -17.57
CA ASP A 182 -0.57 10.05 -17.52
C ASP A 182 0.00 10.05 -16.10
N ALA A 183 -0.84 10.29 -15.08
CA ALA A 183 -0.42 10.25 -13.69
C ALA A 183 0.06 8.85 -13.26
N LEU A 184 -0.59 7.79 -13.73
CA LEU A 184 -0.21 6.41 -13.44
C LEU A 184 1.01 5.95 -14.23
N ASN A 185 1.23 6.45 -15.45
CA ASN A 185 2.42 6.17 -16.25
C ASN A 185 3.73 6.68 -15.61
N HIS A 186 3.64 7.44 -14.53
CA HIS A 186 4.80 7.85 -13.73
C HIS A 186 5.23 6.79 -12.70
N HIS A 187 4.64 5.59 -12.69
CA HIS A 187 5.11 4.47 -11.86
C HIS A 187 6.30 3.77 -12.49
N VAL A 188 7.23 3.30 -11.68
CA VAL A 188 8.48 2.74 -12.19
C VAL A 188 8.90 1.52 -11.38
N VAL A 189 8.07 0.53 -11.20
CA VAL A 189 8.53 -0.58 -10.35
C VAL A 189 9.23 -1.67 -11.15
N GLY A 190 8.68 -2.13 -12.23
CA GLY A 190 9.29 -3.18 -13.05
C GLY A 190 10.71 -2.86 -13.55
N SER A 191 11.07 -1.57 -13.64
CA SER A 191 12.40 -1.11 -14.03
C SER A 191 13.44 -1.07 -12.90
N LEU A 192 13.05 -1.37 -11.64
CA LEU A 192 14.01 -1.37 -10.52
C LEU A 192 14.83 -2.66 -10.45
N GLY A 193 14.40 -3.73 -11.12
CA GLY A 193 15.11 -5.02 -11.13
C GLY A 193 15.22 -5.68 -9.73
N LEU A 194 14.31 -5.35 -8.82
CA LEU A 194 14.34 -5.84 -7.44
C LEU A 194 13.62 -7.17 -7.33
N ASN A 195 14.20 -8.09 -6.55
CA ASN A 195 13.53 -9.31 -6.12
C ASN A 195 12.64 -9.00 -4.90
N GLY A 196 11.33 -9.32 -4.99
CA GLY A 196 10.38 -9.03 -3.93
C GLY A 196 10.66 -9.76 -2.61
N ASP A 197 11.20 -10.98 -2.66
CA ASP A 197 11.55 -11.74 -1.45
C ASP A 197 12.79 -11.16 -0.76
N ASP A 198 13.79 -10.72 -1.52
CA ASP A 198 14.97 -10.04 -0.99
C ASP A 198 14.59 -8.71 -0.31
N VAL A 199 13.70 -7.95 -0.93
CA VAL A 199 13.16 -6.70 -0.36
C VAL A 199 12.39 -6.98 0.92
N THR A 200 11.54 -8.00 0.92
CA THR A 200 10.74 -8.39 2.09
C THR A 200 11.64 -8.82 3.25
N THR A 201 12.65 -9.65 2.98
CA THR A 201 13.64 -10.10 3.98
C THR A 201 14.37 -8.91 4.60
N ALA A 202 14.84 -7.99 3.78
CA ALA A 202 15.55 -6.81 4.26
C ALA A 202 14.64 -5.87 5.08
N LEU A 203 13.35 -5.74 4.73
CA LEU A 203 12.39 -4.98 5.54
C LEU A 203 12.16 -5.61 6.91
N ILE A 204 12.06 -6.95 6.97
CA ILE A 204 11.95 -7.68 8.23
C ILE A 204 13.15 -7.38 9.13
N GLU A 205 14.35 -7.49 8.59
CA GLU A 205 15.60 -7.22 9.33
C GLU A 205 15.67 -5.77 9.83
N GLN A 206 15.29 -4.81 8.99
CA GLN A 206 15.37 -3.38 9.28
C GLN A 206 14.33 -2.92 10.31
N SER A 207 13.17 -3.57 10.36
CA SER A 207 12.06 -3.16 11.25
C SER A 207 12.04 -3.85 12.62
N GLN A 208 13.01 -4.71 12.92
CA GLN A 208 13.11 -5.44 14.18
C GLN A 208 13.14 -4.49 15.43
N PRO A 209 12.62 -4.93 16.59
CA PRO A 209 11.90 -6.18 16.81
C PRO A 209 10.41 -6.06 16.45
N VAL A 210 9.93 -6.91 15.56
CA VAL A 210 8.52 -7.06 15.21
C VAL A 210 8.16 -8.54 15.06
N ASP A 211 6.91 -8.88 15.37
CA ASP A 211 6.37 -10.19 14.99
C ASP A 211 6.10 -10.20 13.49
N VAL A 212 6.44 -11.29 12.80
CA VAL A 212 6.21 -11.43 11.37
C VAL A 212 5.14 -12.48 11.10
N ARG A 213 4.14 -12.11 10.30
CA ARG A 213 3.06 -13.00 9.88
C ARG A 213 2.89 -12.93 8.37
N GLN A 214 2.62 -14.08 7.75
CA GLN A 214 2.27 -14.14 6.34
C GLN A 214 0.78 -14.40 6.19
N LEU A 215 0.16 -13.68 5.27
CA LEU A 215 -1.25 -13.80 4.92
C LEU A 215 -1.35 -14.13 3.43
N PHE A 216 -1.92 -15.29 3.13
CA PHE A 216 -2.23 -15.69 1.77
C PHE A 216 -3.68 -15.29 1.47
N LEU A 217 -3.87 -14.41 0.50
CA LEU A 217 -5.18 -14.09 -0.03
C LEU A 217 -5.53 -15.20 -1.04
N LEU A 218 -6.36 -16.12 -0.60
CA LEU A 218 -6.93 -17.16 -1.47
C LEU A 218 -8.13 -16.60 -2.22
N ALA A 219 -8.36 -17.12 -3.42
CA ALA A 219 -9.50 -16.79 -4.25
C ALA A 219 -10.83 -17.11 -3.57
#